data_f64ea0caa96632f4c2502c109d73cd7a
#
_entry.id   f64ea0caa96632f4c2502c109d73cd7a
#
_cell.length_a   1.000
_cell.length_b   1.000
_cell.length_c   1.000
_cell.angle_alpha   90.00
_cell.angle_beta   90.00
_cell.angle_gamma   90.00
#
_symmetry.space_group_name_H-M   'P 1'
#
loop_
_entity.id
_entity.type
_entity.pdbx_description
1 polymer ?
#
loop_
_entity_poly.entity_id
_entity_poly.type
_entity_poly.pdbx_seq_one_letter_code
_entity_poly.pdbx_strand_id
1 'polypeptide(L)'
;MENIKRLHTVMQSETFNIYRPIPFWSWNDKLEPGELRRQIGAMQDAGMGGFFMHARGGLETEYLSEDWFRAVEASVDEAQKRGMQAWCYDENGWPSGFVGGKLLEDPENWAHYLRFEKKPEFDSAALGVYTLENGHLRRVTGTGNGISEYLCVYDCQNSSTVDILNPRITDAFLALTHEKYFERFGAEFGKGIAGFFTDEPQYFRYETAYTPVLLTEYKKAYGADVLALLGALFVDCAEASGFRFRYWRLMNILYTDNFMGRIYRWCHTHNCRLTGHTIESREVSEMSCCAGAMPFYEYEDIPGVDWLGRSIETELTARQVSSVAQQLGKKQVLTETFACAGWDVTPKELKRIAELQYVNGVNLMCQHLYPYSIRGQRKRDYPAFYSEHNPWTDELKTFDDYFAELGYLLANSREQADVLIVHPMHSAYLTFDRTTDLDSIQHVVAPFKALIERFGAAGIGHHYGDERLM
;
A
#
# COMPACT_ATOMS: atom_id res chain seq x y z
N MET A 1 13.82 33.78 -19.62
CA MET A 1 12.74 34.66 -19.11
C MET A 1 11.36 34.23 -19.60
N GLU A 2 11.20 33.85 -20.87
CA GLU A 2 9.88 33.40 -21.41
C GLU A 2 9.36 32.12 -20.75
N ASN A 3 10.23 31.15 -20.54
CA ASN A 3 9.88 29.89 -19.83
C ASN A 3 9.48 30.12 -18.34
N ILE A 4 10.11 31.09 -17.69
CA ILE A 4 9.75 31.45 -16.29
C ILE A 4 8.38 32.14 -16.25
N LYS A 5 8.08 33.04 -17.23
CA LYS A 5 6.76 33.66 -17.32
C LYS A 5 5.67 32.64 -17.65
N ARG A 6 5.98 31.65 -18.49
CA ARG A 6 5.05 30.55 -18.82
C ARG A 6 4.79 29.66 -17.61
N LEU A 7 5.83 29.33 -16.84
CA LEU A 7 5.69 28.61 -15.57
C LEU A 7 4.78 29.37 -14.58
N HIS A 8 5.05 30.67 -14.39
CA HIS A 8 4.22 31.55 -13.53
C HIS A 8 2.74 31.60 -13.97
N THR A 9 2.48 31.60 -15.28
CA THR A 9 1.11 31.58 -15.81
C THR A 9 0.41 30.24 -15.51
N VAL A 10 1.12 29.11 -15.64
CA VAL A 10 0.57 27.77 -15.34
C VAL A 10 0.28 27.64 -13.85
N MET A 11 1.15 28.15 -12.99
CA MET A 11 1.00 28.09 -11.52
C MET A 11 -0.22 28.88 -11.01
N GLN A 12 -0.74 29.82 -11.79
CA GLN A 12 -1.95 30.58 -11.49
C GLN A 12 -3.23 29.93 -12.06
N SER A 13 -3.11 28.81 -12.77
CA SER A 13 -4.25 28.11 -13.35
C SER A 13 -4.84 27.07 -12.39
N GLU A 14 -6.15 26.83 -12.50
CA GLU A 14 -6.84 25.77 -11.75
C GLU A 14 -6.22 24.38 -12.00
N THR A 15 -5.65 24.17 -13.19
CA THR A 15 -4.94 22.93 -13.54
C THR A 15 -3.68 22.68 -12.72
N PHE A 16 -3.15 23.71 -12.06
CA PHE A 16 -2.00 23.59 -11.16
C PHE A 16 -2.35 22.96 -9.82
N ASN A 17 -3.62 23.04 -9.39
CA ASN A 17 -4.07 22.49 -8.10
C ASN A 17 -3.84 20.97 -7.96
N ILE A 18 -3.75 20.24 -9.08
CA ILE A 18 -3.47 18.80 -9.05
C ILE A 18 -2.05 18.44 -8.57
N TYR A 19 -1.13 19.40 -8.50
CA TYR A 19 0.23 19.19 -7.98
C TYR A 19 0.40 19.64 -6.54
N ARG A 20 -0.61 20.29 -5.97
CA ARG A 20 -0.63 20.71 -4.57
C ARG A 20 -0.81 19.51 -3.65
N PRO A 21 -0.31 19.57 -2.42
CA PRO A 21 -0.54 18.51 -1.43
C PRO A 21 -2.01 18.18 -1.23
N ILE A 22 -2.27 16.90 -0.97
CA ILE A 22 -3.59 16.34 -0.71
C ILE A 22 -3.51 15.56 0.60
N PRO A 23 -3.72 16.19 1.78
CA PRO A 23 -3.54 15.53 3.06
C PRO A 23 -4.59 14.44 3.32
N PHE A 24 -4.26 13.47 4.18
CA PHE A 24 -5.27 12.70 4.87
C PHE A 24 -6.04 13.63 5.81
N TRP A 25 -7.32 13.79 5.52
CA TRP A 25 -8.24 14.52 6.36
C TRP A 25 -8.92 13.55 7.32
N SER A 26 -8.37 13.46 8.53
CA SER A 26 -8.81 12.51 9.57
C SER A 26 -10.18 12.90 10.10
N TRP A 27 -11.23 12.21 9.68
CA TRP A 27 -12.59 12.33 10.18
C TRP A 27 -12.73 11.52 11.47
N ASN A 28 -12.50 12.17 12.58
CA ASN A 28 -12.28 11.54 13.88
C ASN A 28 -13.16 12.07 15.02
N ASP A 29 -14.30 12.70 14.71
CA ASP A 29 -15.28 13.20 15.69
C ASP A 29 -16.69 13.12 15.09
N LYS A 30 -17.69 13.78 15.70
CA LYS A 30 -19.00 14.02 15.09
C LYS A 30 -18.84 15.05 13.99
N LEU A 31 -19.21 14.65 12.76
CA LEU A 31 -19.03 15.47 11.57
C LEU A 31 -20.17 16.49 11.41
N GLU A 32 -19.83 17.77 11.36
CA GLU A 32 -20.78 18.85 11.15
C GLU A 32 -20.48 19.55 9.81
N PRO A 33 -21.44 19.67 8.88
CA PRO A 33 -21.20 20.25 7.55
C PRO A 33 -20.59 21.64 7.55
N GLY A 34 -20.94 22.48 8.54
CA GLY A 34 -20.39 23.84 8.68
C GLY A 34 -18.89 23.82 9.00
N GLU A 35 -18.47 22.95 9.91
CA GLU A 35 -17.07 22.78 10.28
C GLU A 35 -16.25 22.15 9.14
N LEU A 36 -16.82 21.16 8.42
CA LEU A 36 -16.18 20.57 7.25
C LEU A 36 -15.85 21.65 6.20
N ARG A 37 -16.82 22.50 5.86
CA ARG A 37 -16.61 23.63 4.91
C ARG A 37 -15.54 24.62 5.41
N ARG A 38 -15.53 24.92 6.71
CA ARG A 38 -14.53 25.81 7.33
C ARG A 38 -13.12 25.23 7.17
N GLN A 39 -12.95 23.92 7.46
CA GLN A 39 -11.66 23.26 7.37
C GLN A 39 -11.17 23.15 5.93
N ILE A 40 -12.06 22.89 4.95
CA ILE A 40 -11.70 22.91 3.51
C ILE A 40 -11.17 24.31 3.11
N GLY A 41 -11.81 25.38 3.61
CA GLY A 41 -11.29 26.74 3.42
C GLY A 41 -9.91 26.93 4.00
N ALA A 42 -9.66 26.47 5.23
CA ALA A 42 -8.36 26.53 5.86
C ALA A 42 -7.27 25.71 5.13
N MET A 43 -7.61 24.53 4.60
CA MET A 43 -6.72 23.73 3.75
C MET A 43 -6.33 24.49 2.47
N GLN A 44 -7.28 25.13 1.80
CA GLN A 44 -7.01 25.97 0.62
C GLN A 44 -6.09 27.14 0.94
N ASP A 45 -6.35 27.82 2.05
CA ASP A 45 -5.53 28.96 2.52
C ASP A 45 -4.10 28.52 2.86
N ALA A 46 -3.92 27.26 3.32
CA ALA A 46 -2.64 26.63 3.56
C ALA A 46 -1.94 26.14 2.28
N GLY A 47 -2.57 26.25 1.11
CA GLY A 47 -1.97 25.86 -0.17
C GLY A 47 -2.22 24.41 -0.61
N MET A 48 -3.11 23.69 0.07
CA MET A 48 -3.50 22.34 -0.27
C MET A 48 -4.45 22.33 -1.49
N GLY A 49 -4.33 21.32 -2.37
CA GLY A 49 -5.10 21.20 -3.61
C GLY A 49 -6.26 20.23 -3.53
N GLY A 50 -6.39 19.51 -2.43
CA GLY A 50 -7.43 18.52 -2.19
C GLY A 50 -7.32 17.89 -0.82
N PHE A 51 -8.05 16.79 -0.61
CA PHE A 51 -8.04 16.03 0.64
C PHE A 51 -8.55 14.62 0.41
N PHE A 52 -8.11 13.67 1.25
CA PHE A 52 -8.69 12.34 1.37
C PHE A 52 -9.64 12.31 2.56
N MET A 53 -10.93 12.03 2.35
CA MET A 53 -11.95 11.92 3.40
C MET A 53 -11.78 10.58 4.13
N HIS A 54 -10.99 10.60 5.20
CA HIS A 54 -10.47 9.41 5.87
C HIS A 54 -11.15 9.18 7.23
N ALA A 55 -12.01 8.14 7.33
CA ALA A 55 -12.58 7.70 8.60
C ALA A 55 -11.48 7.17 9.53
N ARG A 56 -11.36 7.76 10.73
CA ARG A 56 -10.23 7.50 11.63
C ARG A 56 -10.68 7.28 13.08
N GLY A 57 -9.80 6.77 13.90
CA GLY A 57 -10.04 6.50 15.31
C GLY A 57 -10.60 7.70 16.07
N GLY A 58 -11.77 7.54 16.71
CA GLY A 58 -12.50 8.59 17.38
C GLY A 58 -13.67 9.17 16.60
N LEU A 59 -13.95 8.65 15.38
CA LEU A 59 -15.15 9.00 14.61
C LEU A 59 -16.42 8.66 15.42
N GLU A 60 -17.29 9.67 15.59
CA GLU A 60 -18.58 9.53 16.27
C GLU A 60 -19.75 9.42 15.27
N THR A 61 -19.59 9.94 14.05
CA THR A 61 -20.53 9.75 12.96
C THR A 61 -20.39 8.33 12.42
N GLU A 62 -21.46 7.55 12.37
CA GLU A 62 -21.42 6.17 11.89
C GLU A 62 -20.94 6.11 10.43
N TYR A 63 -19.89 5.32 10.17
CA TYR A 63 -19.31 5.15 8.84
C TYR A 63 -20.32 4.56 7.85
N LEU A 64 -20.40 5.15 6.66
CA LEU A 64 -21.35 4.81 5.58
C LEU A 64 -22.85 4.99 5.93
N SER A 65 -23.16 5.72 7.02
CA SER A 65 -24.55 6.12 7.35
C SER A 65 -25.02 7.30 6.50
N GLU A 66 -26.31 7.66 6.63
CA GLU A 66 -26.86 8.87 6.00
C GLU A 66 -26.12 10.15 6.46
N ASP A 67 -25.72 10.21 7.74
CA ASP A 67 -24.96 11.34 8.29
C ASP A 67 -23.54 11.40 7.71
N TRP A 68 -22.92 10.25 7.51
CA TRP A 68 -21.64 10.13 6.79
C TRP A 68 -21.76 10.68 5.37
N PHE A 69 -22.75 10.23 4.61
CA PHE A 69 -22.92 10.68 3.22
C PHE A 69 -23.33 12.15 3.10
N ARG A 70 -24.02 12.71 4.10
CA ARG A 70 -24.24 14.17 4.17
C ARG A 70 -22.94 14.93 4.38
N ALA A 71 -22.02 14.40 5.18
CA ALA A 71 -20.70 14.98 5.36
C ALA A 71 -19.86 14.91 4.05
N VAL A 72 -19.91 13.78 3.34
CA VAL A 72 -19.27 13.61 2.02
C VAL A 72 -19.84 14.63 1.02
N GLU A 73 -21.17 14.73 0.88
CA GLU A 73 -21.85 15.68 -0.02
C GLU A 73 -21.41 17.13 0.28
N ALA A 74 -21.43 17.54 1.55
CA ALA A 74 -21.02 18.88 1.95
C ALA A 74 -19.54 19.17 1.61
N SER A 75 -18.69 18.17 1.70
CA SER A 75 -17.26 18.29 1.41
C SER A 75 -17.00 18.33 -0.10
N VAL A 76 -17.66 17.50 -0.88
CA VAL A 76 -17.56 17.50 -2.35
C VAL A 76 -18.07 18.82 -2.93
N ASP A 77 -19.22 19.30 -2.47
CA ASP A 77 -19.78 20.59 -2.88
C ASP A 77 -18.83 21.77 -2.61
N GLU A 78 -18.19 21.77 -1.43
CA GLU A 78 -17.27 22.84 -1.06
C GLU A 78 -15.96 22.74 -1.83
N ALA A 79 -15.45 21.52 -2.05
CA ALA A 79 -14.25 21.28 -2.86
C ALA A 79 -14.44 21.80 -4.29
N GLN A 80 -15.57 21.49 -4.93
CA GLN A 80 -15.88 21.97 -6.28
C GLN A 80 -15.93 23.48 -6.37
N LYS A 81 -16.58 24.17 -5.40
CA LYS A 81 -16.62 25.64 -5.34
C LYS A 81 -15.24 26.28 -5.25
N ARG A 82 -14.29 25.58 -4.67
CA ARG A 82 -12.92 26.04 -4.45
C ARG A 82 -11.91 25.53 -5.46
N GLY A 83 -12.34 24.70 -6.42
CA GLY A 83 -11.44 24.07 -7.39
C GLY A 83 -10.46 23.08 -6.75
N MET A 84 -10.82 22.46 -5.61
CA MET A 84 -10.05 21.45 -4.90
C MET A 84 -10.50 20.05 -5.30
N GLN A 85 -9.64 19.04 -5.07
CA GLN A 85 -9.95 17.64 -5.32
C GLN A 85 -10.46 16.96 -4.04
N ALA A 86 -11.68 16.41 -4.08
CA ALA A 86 -12.15 15.50 -3.05
C ALA A 86 -11.87 14.06 -3.45
N TRP A 87 -11.24 13.29 -2.56
CA TRP A 87 -10.97 11.87 -2.71
C TRP A 87 -11.63 11.10 -1.58
N CYS A 88 -12.12 9.91 -1.88
CA CYS A 88 -12.61 8.97 -0.88
C CYS A 88 -11.46 8.09 -0.38
N TYR A 89 -11.44 7.85 0.92
CA TYR A 89 -10.66 6.78 1.51
C TYR A 89 -11.56 5.56 1.65
N ASP A 90 -11.09 4.38 1.29
CA ASP A 90 -11.96 3.21 1.07
C ASP A 90 -12.24 2.36 2.33
N GLU A 91 -11.74 2.78 3.50
CA GLU A 91 -11.83 2.03 4.75
C GLU A 91 -12.26 2.92 5.94
N ASN A 92 -12.64 2.30 7.04
CA ASN A 92 -12.78 2.91 8.35
C ASN A 92 -11.63 2.44 9.27
N GLY A 93 -10.58 3.21 9.30
CA GLY A 93 -9.31 2.88 9.97
C GLY A 93 -8.23 2.45 8.97
N TRP A 94 -7.43 1.46 9.31
CA TRP A 94 -6.26 0.98 8.58
C TRP A 94 -5.97 -0.48 9.00
N PRO A 95 -5.45 -1.35 8.11
CA PRO A 95 -5.28 -1.22 6.66
C PRO A 95 -6.60 -1.40 5.87
N SER A 96 -6.59 -1.14 4.55
CA SER A 96 -7.77 -1.37 3.70
C SER A 96 -8.09 -2.85 3.51
N GLY A 97 -9.39 -3.19 3.49
CA GLY A 97 -9.88 -4.50 3.09
C GLY A 97 -10.96 -5.13 3.94
N PHE A 98 -11.31 -4.60 5.13
CA PHE A 98 -12.24 -5.26 6.07
C PHE A 98 -13.49 -4.44 6.44
N VAL A 99 -13.63 -3.22 5.90
CA VAL A 99 -14.82 -2.33 6.07
C VAL A 99 -15.12 -2.02 7.54
N GLY A 100 -14.11 -1.50 8.26
CA GLY A 100 -14.26 -1.20 9.69
C GLY A 100 -14.63 -2.40 10.55
N GLY A 101 -14.29 -3.60 10.11
CA GLY A 101 -14.59 -4.86 10.80
C GLY A 101 -15.82 -5.61 10.30
N LYS A 102 -16.65 -5.04 9.43
CA LYS A 102 -17.87 -5.71 8.93
C LYS A 102 -17.60 -7.05 8.24
N LEU A 103 -16.53 -7.13 7.45
CA LEU A 103 -16.15 -8.39 6.82
C LEU A 103 -15.60 -9.42 7.80
N LEU A 104 -15.09 -8.99 8.96
CA LEU A 104 -14.58 -9.89 10.00
C LEU A 104 -15.69 -10.56 10.83
N GLU A 105 -16.94 -10.12 10.69
CA GLU A 105 -18.10 -10.75 11.36
C GLU A 105 -18.35 -12.18 10.83
N ASP A 106 -17.95 -12.48 9.59
CA ASP A 106 -18.04 -13.81 8.99
C ASP A 106 -16.67 -14.50 9.02
N PRO A 107 -16.51 -15.62 9.78
CA PRO A 107 -15.26 -16.38 9.83
C PRO A 107 -14.75 -16.90 8.46
N GLU A 108 -15.64 -17.07 7.47
CA GLU A 108 -15.23 -17.47 6.12
C GLU A 108 -14.40 -16.39 5.40
N ASN A 109 -14.39 -15.17 5.92
CA ASN A 109 -13.61 -14.07 5.38
C ASN A 109 -12.23 -13.90 6.03
N TRP A 110 -11.98 -14.60 7.15
CA TRP A 110 -10.74 -14.43 7.89
C TRP A 110 -9.52 -14.85 7.08
N ALA A 111 -8.41 -14.16 7.30
CA ALA A 111 -7.14 -14.52 6.68
C ALA A 111 -6.68 -15.90 7.15
N HIS A 112 -6.08 -16.64 6.23
CA HIS A 112 -5.48 -17.93 6.49
C HIS A 112 -3.96 -17.83 6.59
N TYR A 113 -3.37 -18.69 7.39
CA TYR A 113 -1.92 -18.86 7.50
C TYR A 113 -1.56 -20.31 7.78
N LEU A 114 -0.32 -20.68 7.43
CA LEU A 114 0.20 -22.01 7.69
C LEU A 114 0.99 -22.04 8.98
N ARG A 115 0.70 -23.03 9.82
CA ARG A 115 1.50 -23.39 10.99
C ARG A 115 2.21 -24.72 10.73
N PHE A 116 3.49 -24.77 11.07
CA PHE A 116 4.34 -25.94 10.89
C PHE A 116 4.73 -26.56 12.21
N GLU A 117 4.64 -27.89 12.31
CA GLU A 117 5.04 -28.66 13.49
C GLU A 117 5.73 -29.96 13.08
N LYS A 118 6.75 -30.36 13.83
CA LYS A 118 7.33 -31.69 13.76
C LYS A 118 6.70 -32.57 14.82
N LYS A 119 6.22 -33.75 14.45
CA LYS A 119 5.51 -34.68 15.35
C LYS A 119 6.08 -36.10 15.25
N PRO A 120 6.10 -36.87 16.36
CA PRO A 120 6.50 -38.28 16.32
C PRO A 120 5.43 -39.18 15.72
N GLU A 121 4.18 -38.69 15.64
CA GLU A 121 3.02 -39.44 15.14
C GLU A 121 2.33 -38.71 13.99
N PHE A 122 1.70 -39.49 13.11
CA PHE A 122 0.88 -38.97 12.02
C PHE A 122 -0.34 -38.22 12.59
N ASP A 123 -0.55 -37.00 12.12
CA ASP A 123 -1.68 -36.16 12.53
C ASP A 123 -2.64 -35.92 11.37
N SER A 124 -3.81 -36.58 11.42
CA SER A 124 -4.83 -36.45 10.38
C SER A 124 -5.55 -35.10 10.35
N ALA A 125 -5.37 -34.25 11.38
CA ALA A 125 -5.92 -32.88 11.41
C ALA A 125 -5.09 -31.89 10.59
N ALA A 126 -3.84 -32.25 10.20
CA ALA A 126 -3.01 -31.40 9.38
C ALA A 126 -3.54 -31.32 7.92
N LEU A 127 -3.42 -30.14 7.30
CA LEU A 127 -3.72 -29.90 5.89
C LEU A 127 -2.80 -30.77 5.00
N GLY A 128 -1.58 -30.98 5.42
CA GLY A 128 -0.60 -31.87 4.78
C GLY A 128 0.39 -32.44 5.77
N VAL A 129 0.68 -33.74 5.64
CA VAL A 129 1.69 -34.44 6.43
C VAL A 129 2.78 -34.97 5.50
N TYR A 130 4.02 -34.78 5.88
CA TYR A 130 5.17 -35.12 5.03
C TYR A 130 6.24 -35.87 5.83
N THR A 131 7.09 -36.55 5.09
CA THR A 131 8.37 -37.12 5.57
C THR A 131 9.51 -36.63 4.69
N LEU A 132 10.72 -36.60 5.23
CA LEU A 132 11.93 -36.29 4.48
C LEU A 132 12.73 -37.57 4.28
N GLU A 133 12.81 -38.03 3.03
CA GLU A 133 13.51 -39.27 2.66
C GLU A 133 14.64 -38.97 1.67
N ASN A 134 15.88 -39.22 2.07
CA ASN A 134 17.06 -38.96 1.24
C ASN A 134 17.12 -37.53 0.66
N GLY A 135 16.65 -36.52 1.45
CA GLY A 135 16.61 -35.13 1.01
C GLY A 135 15.42 -34.76 0.12
N HIS A 136 14.49 -35.68 -0.10
CA HIS A 136 13.24 -35.43 -0.86
C HIS A 136 12.03 -35.39 0.05
N LEU A 137 11.15 -34.42 -0.16
CA LEU A 137 9.91 -34.28 0.58
C LEU A 137 8.84 -35.21 -0.03
N ARG A 138 8.17 -36.00 0.83
CA ARG A 138 7.09 -36.88 0.43
C ARG A 138 5.85 -36.64 1.27
N ARG A 139 4.72 -36.35 0.61
CA ARG A 139 3.42 -36.30 1.27
C ARG A 139 2.96 -37.71 1.64
N VAL A 140 2.52 -37.89 2.89
CA VAL A 140 1.99 -39.14 3.39
C VAL A 140 0.54 -38.98 3.85
N THR A 141 -0.26 -40.07 3.72
CA THR A 141 -1.71 -40.06 4.03
C THR A 141 -2.06 -40.94 5.23
N GLY A 142 -1.06 -41.45 5.92
CA GLY A 142 -1.24 -42.34 7.08
C GLY A 142 0.07 -42.66 7.77
N THR A 143 -0.02 -43.48 8.81
CA THR A 143 1.14 -43.99 9.56
C THR A 143 1.96 -44.93 8.71
N GLY A 144 3.29 -44.79 8.74
CA GLY A 144 4.23 -45.69 8.04
C GLY A 144 5.19 -46.37 9.01
N ASN A 145 5.55 -47.65 8.73
CA ASN A 145 6.57 -48.35 9.52
C ASN A 145 7.95 -47.68 9.34
N GLY A 146 8.62 -47.39 10.45
CA GLY A 146 9.98 -46.81 10.42
C GLY A 146 10.04 -45.29 10.30
N ILE A 147 8.88 -44.59 10.26
CA ILE A 147 8.84 -43.13 10.29
C ILE A 147 8.95 -42.69 11.76
N SER A 148 9.98 -41.92 12.05
CA SER A 148 10.23 -41.39 13.40
C SER A 148 9.82 -39.92 13.57
N GLU A 149 9.62 -39.19 12.46
CA GLU A 149 9.23 -37.78 12.46
C GLU A 149 8.30 -37.50 11.28
N TYR A 150 7.19 -36.83 11.56
CA TYR A 150 6.26 -36.31 10.59
C TYR A 150 6.32 -34.79 10.57
N LEU A 151 6.33 -34.22 9.40
CA LEU A 151 6.31 -32.76 9.15
C LEU A 151 4.86 -32.38 8.88
N CYS A 152 4.21 -31.76 9.83
CA CYS A 152 2.79 -31.42 9.78
C CYS A 152 2.57 -29.95 9.48
N VAL A 153 1.79 -29.64 8.44
CA VAL A 153 1.40 -28.27 8.05
C VAL A 153 -0.09 -28.13 8.29
N TYR A 154 -0.48 -27.13 9.05
CA TYR A 154 -1.88 -26.83 9.40
C TYR A 154 -2.34 -25.56 8.72
N ASP A 155 -3.59 -25.53 8.23
CA ASP A 155 -4.30 -24.33 7.85
C ASP A 155 -4.95 -23.74 9.12
N CYS A 156 -4.58 -22.52 9.44
CA CYS A 156 -5.07 -21.76 10.58
C CYS A 156 -5.69 -20.46 10.10
N GLN A 157 -6.65 -19.93 10.87
CA GLN A 157 -7.31 -18.67 10.57
C GLN A 157 -6.95 -17.59 11.59
N ASN A 158 -6.91 -16.33 11.12
CA ASN A 158 -6.73 -15.17 11.96
C ASN A 158 -7.90 -14.19 11.80
N SER A 159 -8.58 -13.87 12.90
CA SER A 159 -9.78 -13.04 12.94
C SER A 159 -9.50 -11.53 12.93
N SER A 160 -8.25 -11.10 12.88
CA SER A 160 -7.89 -9.67 12.88
C SER A 160 -7.79 -9.07 11.51
N THR A 161 -7.77 -9.86 10.45
CA THR A 161 -7.72 -9.42 9.06
C THR A 161 -8.42 -10.40 8.12
N VAL A 162 -8.70 -9.97 6.90
CA VAL A 162 -9.42 -10.75 5.88
C VAL A 162 -8.46 -11.42 4.89
N ASP A 163 -8.94 -12.46 4.20
CA ASP A 163 -8.20 -13.12 3.12
C ASP A 163 -8.26 -12.31 1.82
N ILE A 164 -7.47 -11.25 1.71
CA ILE A 164 -7.41 -10.40 0.51
C ILE A 164 -6.91 -11.11 -0.76
N LEU A 165 -6.31 -12.29 -0.62
CA LEU A 165 -5.90 -13.13 -1.75
C LEU A 165 -7.10 -13.78 -2.45
N ASN A 166 -8.24 -13.87 -1.75
CA ASN A 166 -9.47 -14.44 -2.24
C ASN A 166 -10.30 -13.38 -2.96
N PRO A 167 -10.55 -13.51 -4.27
CA PRO A 167 -11.28 -12.51 -5.05
C PRO A 167 -12.71 -12.25 -4.55
N ARG A 168 -13.35 -13.23 -3.87
CA ARG A 168 -14.66 -13.05 -3.24
C ARG A 168 -14.65 -11.97 -2.15
N ILE A 169 -13.55 -11.89 -1.42
CA ILE A 169 -13.41 -10.88 -0.35
C ILE A 169 -13.32 -9.48 -0.94
N THR A 170 -12.56 -9.30 -2.01
CA THR A 170 -12.49 -8.02 -2.71
C THR A 170 -13.84 -7.62 -3.31
N ASP A 171 -14.58 -8.57 -3.88
CA ASP A 171 -15.93 -8.30 -4.40
C ASP A 171 -16.89 -7.86 -3.27
N ALA A 172 -16.81 -8.49 -2.10
CA ALA A 172 -17.58 -8.10 -0.92
C ALA A 172 -17.14 -6.73 -0.36
N PHE A 173 -15.83 -6.45 -0.35
CA PHE A 173 -15.27 -5.14 0.03
C PHE A 173 -15.81 -4.03 -0.88
N LEU A 174 -15.75 -4.21 -2.19
CA LEU A 174 -16.29 -3.26 -3.17
C LEU A 174 -17.79 -3.03 -2.98
N ALA A 175 -18.57 -4.08 -2.78
CA ALA A 175 -20.02 -3.98 -2.56
C ALA A 175 -20.40 -3.23 -1.29
N LEU A 176 -19.59 -3.35 -0.22
CA LEU A 176 -19.85 -2.70 1.06
C LEU A 176 -19.30 -1.27 1.14
N THR A 177 -18.35 -0.89 0.27
CA THR A 177 -17.71 0.43 0.28
C THR A 177 -17.96 1.17 -1.03
N HIS A 178 -17.19 0.90 -2.06
CA HIS A 178 -17.18 1.62 -3.33
C HIS A 178 -18.57 1.74 -3.98
N GLU A 179 -19.35 0.64 -4.02
CA GLU A 179 -20.72 0.65 -4.54
C GLU A 179 -21.62 1.60 -3.75
N LYS A 180 -21.44 1.74 -2.43
CA LYS A 180 -22.23 2.67 -1.59
C LYS A 180 -21.94 4.13 -1.94
N TYR A 181 -20.72 4.46 -2.27
CA TYR A 181 -20.38 5.78 -2.79
C TYR A 181 -20.94 5.97 -4.21
N PHE A 182 -20.86 4.97 -5.06
CA PHE A 182 -21.36 5.06 -6.43
C PHE A 182 -22.91 5.21 -6.47
N GLU A 183 -23.63 4.45 -5.65
CA GLU A 183 -25.09 4.57 -5.49
C GLU A 183 -25.53 6.02 -5.20
N ARG A 184 -24.72 6.77 -4.46
CA ARG A 184 -25.02 8.15 -4.03
C ARG A 184 -24.41 9.21 -4.93
N PHE A 185 -23.18 9.02 -5.35
CA PHE A 185 -22.36 10.05 -5.99
C PHE A 185 -21.83 9.65 -7.36
N GLY A 186 -22.38 8.64 -8.02
CA GLY A 186 -21.89 8.17 -9.32
C GLY A 186 -21.83 9.26 -10.40
N ALA A 187 -22.72 10.27 -10.35
CA ALA A 187 -22.66 11.41 -11.24
C ALA A 187 -21.48 12.36 -11.00
N GLU A 188 -20.89 12.31 -9.80
CA GLU A 188 -19.75 13.13 -9.37
C GLU A 188 -18.40 12.44 -9.62
N PHE A 189 -18.40 11.15 -9.95
CA PHE A 189 -17.16 10.41 -10.22
C PHE A 189 -16.43 10.95 -11.44
N GLY A 190 -15.15 11.23 -11.28
CA GLY A 190 -14.31 11.89 -12.27
C GLY A 190 -14.54 13.41 -12.40
N LYS A 191 -15.36 14.00 -11.53
CA LYS A 191 -15.65 15.45 -11.45
C LYS A 191 -15.42 15.95 -10.02
N GLY A 192 -16.45 15.89 -9.17
CA GLY A 192 -16.38 16.28 -7.76
C GLY A 192 -15.62 15.29 -6.91
N ILE A 193 -15.73 14.00 -7.20
CA ILE A 193 -14.95 12.92 -6.57
C ILE A 193 -13.89 12.45 -7.56
N ALA A 194 -12.63 12.66 -7.22
CA ALA A 194 -11.48 12.34 -8.07
C ALA A 194 -11.20 10.83 -8.14
N GLY A 195 -11.42 10.11 -7.04
CA GLY A 195 -11.17 8.68 -6.93
C GLY A 195 -11.12 8.17 -5.51
N PHE A 196 -10.47 7.01 -5.35
CA PHE A 196 -10.29 6.33 -4.07
C PHE A 196 -8.82 6.21 -3.69
N PHE A 197 -8.59 6.15 -2.39
CA PHE A 197 -7.30 5.80 -1.78
C PHE A 197 -7.45 4.46 -1.08
N THR A 198 -6.53 3.53 -1.39
CA THR A 198 -6.39 2.21 -0.75
C THR A 198 -5.10 2.18 0.05
N ASP A 199 -5.21 1.87 1.34
CA ASP A 199 -4.12 2.02 2.31
C ASP A 199 -3.58 0.66 2.77
N GLU A 200 -2.33 0.38 2.42
CA GLU A 200 -1.51 -0.76 2.84
C GLU A 200 -2.23 -2.12 2.92
N PRO A 201 -3.02 -2.52 1.91
CA PRO A 201 -3.58 -3.86 1.93
C PRO A 201 -2.47 -4.89 2.03
N GLN A 202 -2.66 -5.90 2.88
CA GLN A 202 -1.63 -6.91 3.11
C GLN A 202 -2.27 -8.25 3.46
N TYR A 203 -1.63 -9.35 3.07
CA TYR A 203 -1.98 -10.63 3.63
C TYR A 203 -1.43 -10.78 5.06
N PHE A 204 -1.86 -11.80 5.79
CA PHE A 204 -1.42 -11.97 7.17
C PHE A 204 0.11 -12.16 7.26
N ARG A 205 0.80 -11.14 7.77
CA ARG A 205 2.27 -11.01 7.71
C ARG A 205 3.04 -11.67 8.86
N TYR A 206 2.34 -12.05 9.93
CA TYR A 206 2.99 -12.54 11.14
C TYR A 206 3.32 -14.03 11.08
N GLU A 207 2.76 -14.74 10.11
CA GLU A 207 2.98 -16.16 9.85
C GLU A 207 3.12 -16.41 8.34
N THR A 208 3.30 -17.66 7.94
CA THR A 208 3.30 -18.01 6.51
C THR A 208 1.92 -17.83 5.92
N ALA A 209 1.71 -16.76 5.15
CA ALA A 209 0.41 -16.47 4.54
C ALA A 209 -0.05 -17.62 3.64
N TYR A 210 -1.34 -17.91 3.68
CA TYR A 210 -2.01 -18.92 2.88
C TYR A 210 -3.41 -18.47 2.49
N THR A 211 -3.95 -19.08 1.47
CA THR A 211 -5.37 -18.97 1.09
C THR A 211 -5.83 -20.29 0.50
N PRO A 212 -7.05 -20.77 0.78
CA PRO A 212 -7.64 -21.95 0.11
C PRO A 212 -7.74 -21.80 -1.41
N VAL A 213 -7.74 -20.59 -1.94
CA VAL A 213 -7.73 -20.31 -3.41
C VAL A 213 -6.51 -20.93 -4.09
N LEU A 214 -5.40 -21.11 -3.38
CA LEU A 214 -4.21 -21.78 -3.90
C LEU A 214 -4.45 -23.21 -4.36
N LEU A 215 -5.43 -23.93 -3.81
CA LEU A 215 -5.74 -25.29 -4.23
C LEU A 215 -6.12 -25.36 -5.72
N THR A 216 -6.82 -24.35 -6.20
CA THR A 216 -7.24 -24.25 -7.61
C THR A 216 -6.26 -23.48 -8.47
N GLU A 217 -5.81 -22.31 -7.99
CA GLU A 217 -4.97 -21.42 -8.80
C GLU A 217 -3.55 -21.97 -9.01
N TYR A 218 -2.98 -22.69 -8.04
CA TYR A 218 -1.68 -23.33 -8.22
C TYR A 218 -1.76 -24.46 -9.26
N LYS A 219 -2.84 -25.25 -9.22
CA LYS A 219 -3.08 -26.32 -10.22
C LYS A 219 -3.29 -25.73 -11.62
N LYS A 220 -4.01 -24.62 -11.72
CA LYS A 220 -4.24 -23.90 -12.97
C LYS A 220 -2.93 -23.33 -13.53
N ALA A 221 -2.10 -22.72 -12.68
CA ALA A 221 -0.85 -22.06 -13.08
C ALA A 221 0.27 -23.05 -13.43
N TYR A 222 0.36 -24.17 -12.71
CA TYR A 222 1.53 -25.06 -12.76
C TYR A 222 1.20 -26.54 -13.06
N GLY A 223 -0.08 -26.90 -13.20
CA GLY A 223 -0.49 -28.28 -13.46
C GLY A 223 -0.25 -29.25 -12.30
N ALA A 224 0.03 -28.76 -11.10
CA ALA A 224 0.43 -29.54 -9.92
C ALA A 224 -0.46 -29.25 -8.70
N ASP A 225 -0.54 -30.22 -7.78
CA ASP A 225 -1.20 -30.03 -6.49
C ASP A 225 -0.26 -29.28 -5.53
N VAL A 226 -0.68 -28.13 -5.02
CA VAL A 226 0.10 -27.34 -4.05
C VAL A 226 0.37 -28.13 -2.77
N LEU A 227 -0.58 -28.98 -2.36
CA LEU A 227 -0.43 -29.83 -1.16
C LEU A 227 0.63 -30.92 -1.32
N ALA A 228 1.08 -31.22 -2.53
CA ALA A 228 2.14 -32.23 -2.72
C ALA A 228 3.46 -31.82 -2.05
N LEU A 229 3.75 -30.52 -1.99
CA LEU A 229 5.04 -29.98 -1.54
C LEU A 229 4.93 -28.84 -0.53
N LEU A 230 3.77 -28.60 0.09
CA LEU A 230 3.55 -27.44 0.98
C LEU A 230 4.54 -27.41 2.15
N GLY A 231 4.99 -28.58 2.65
CA GLY A 231 6.02 -28.67 3.67
C GLY A 231 7.39 -28.10 3.27
N ALA A 232 7.65 -27.96 1.96
CA ALA A 232 8.91 -27.39 1.43
C ALA A 232 9.06 -25.88 1.71
N LEU A 233 8.00 -25.22 2.18
CA LEU A 233 8.09 -23.83 2.71
C LEU A 233 8.88 -23.76 4.01
N PHE A 234 8.96 -24.86 4.75
CA PHE A 234 9.49 -24.91 6.14
C PHE A 234 10.74 -25.77 6.31
N VAL A 235 11.08 -26.57 5.33
CA VAL A 235 12.25 -27.44 5.38
C VAL A 235 13.02 -27.40 4.07
N ASP A 236 14.34 -27.54 4.17
CA ASP A 236 15.17 -27.67 2.99
C ASP A 236 15.10 -29.10 2.44
N CYS A 237 14.81 -29.19 1.16
CA CYS A 237 14.73 -30.42 0.40
C CYS A 237 15.05 -30.16 -1.08
N ALA A 238 15.20 -31.19 -1.87
CA ALA A 238 15.53 -31.08 -3.29
C ALA A 238 14.51 -30.25 -4.08
N GLU A 239 13.26 -30.27 -3.66
CA GLU A 239 12.13 -29.56 -4.31
C GLU A 239 11.93 -28.14 -3.78
N ALA A 240 12.55 -27.74 -2.65
CA ALA A 240 12.22 -26.54 -1.89
C ALA A 240 12.33 -25.25 -2.73
N SER A 241 13.47 -25.02 -3.37
CA SER A 241 13.71 -23.79 -4.12
C SER A 241 12.70 -23.59 -5.26
N GLY A 242 12.45 -24.61 -6.07
CA GLY A 242 11.49 -24.52 -7.16
C GLY A 242 10.04 -24.42 -6.69
N PHE A 243 9.70 -25.01 -5.54
CA PHE A 243 8.37 -24.88 -4.95
C PHE A 243 8.16 -23.50 -4.34
N ARG A 244 9.10 -23.01 -3.50
CA ARG A 244 9.08 -21.66 -2.89
C ARG A 244 8.92 -20.58 -3.95
N PHE A 245 9.70 -20.65 -5.05
CA PHE A 245 9.57 -19.73 -6.18
C PHE A 245 8.14 -19.68 -6.75
N ARG A 246 7.54 -20.84 -7.07
CA ARG A 246 6.19 -20.91 -7.62
C ARG A 246 5.14 -20.42 -6.62
N TYR A 247 5.32 -20.75 -5.33
CA TYR A 247 4.40 -20.37 -4.27
C TYR A 247 4.37 -18.83 -4.10
N TRP A 248 5.50 -18.20 -3.84
CA TRP A 248 5.58 -16.77 -3.59
C TRP A 248 5.24 -15.94 -4.84
N ARG A 249 5.66 -16.39 -6.00
CA ARG A 249 5.25 -15.75 -7.26
C ARG A 249 3.72 -15.77 -7.43
N LEU A 250 3.07 -16.89 -7.13
CA LEU A 250 1.61 -16.96 -7.21
C LEU A 250 0.94 -16.12 -6.11
N MET A 251 1.49 -16.09 -4.89
CA MET A 251 1.00 -15.23 -3.81
C MET A 251 1.01 -13.76 -4.24
N ASN A 252 2.09 -13.28 -4.86
CA ASN A 252 2.16 -11.92 -5.38
C ASN A 252 1.11 -11.67 -6.49
N ILE A 253 0.92 -12.61 -7.40
CA ILE A 253 -0.10 -12.51 -8.45
C ILE A 253 -1.51 -12.43 -7.84
N LEU A 254 -1.84 -13.30 -6.87
CA LEU A 254 -3.14 -13.27 -6.21
C LEU A 254 -3.35 -11.95 -5.44
N TYR A 255 -2.33 -11.48 -4.73
CA TYR A 255 -2.37 -10.21 -4.02
C TYR A 255 -2.64 -9.03 -4.97
N THR A 256 -1.90 -8.93 -6.04
CA THR A 256 -2.02 -7.81 -6.97
C THR A 256 -3.28 -7.89 -7.82
N ASP A 257 -3.58 -9.05 -8.44
CA ASP A 257 -4.66 -9.17 -9.41
C ASP A 257 -6.05 -9.33 -8.76
N ASN A 258 -6.12 -10.05 -7.61
CA ASN A 258 -7.38 -10.29 -6.92
C ASN A 258 -7.80 -9.14 -6.02
N PHE A 259 -6.88 -8.34 -5.50
CA PHE A 259 -7.21 -7.16 -4.70
C PHE A 259 -7.09 -5.88 -5.53
N MET A 260 -5.90 -5.35 -5.74
CA MET A 260 -5.71 -4.08 -6.43
C MET A 260 -6.24 -4.06 -7.86
N GLY A 261 -5.97 -5.09 -8.63
CA GLY A 261 -6.45 -5.19 -10.00
C GLY A 261 -7.97 -5.20 -10.11
N ARG A 262 -8.70 -5.74 -9.11
CA ARG A 262 -10.17 -5.68 -9.06
C ARG A 262 -10.66 -4.29 -8.70
N ILE A 263 -10.08 -3.64 -7.69
CA ILE A 263 -10.43 -2.27 -7.31
C ILE A 263 -10.14 -1.31 -8.46
N TYR A 264 -8.97 -1.42 -9.10
CA TYR A 264 -8.59 -0.62 -10.26
C TYR A 264 -9.59 -0.75 -11.41
N ARG A 265 -9.96 -1.98 -11.78
CA ARG A 265 -10.97 -2.20 -12.84
C ARG A 265 -12.32 -1.63 -12.46
N TRP A 266 -12.72 -1.77 -11.20
CA TRP A 266 -13.96 -1.16 -10.72
C TRP A 266 -13.91 0.37 -10.85
N CYS A 267 -12.86 1.02 -10.36
CA CYS A 267 -12.67 2.47 -10.47
C CYS A 267 -12.76 2.96 -11.92
N HIS A 268 -12.06 2.28 -12.83
CA HIS A 268 -12.06 2.64 -14.25
C HIS A 268 -13.42 2.46 -14.92
N THR A 269 -14.16 1.41 -14.60
CA THR A 269 -15.54 1.23 -15.10
C THR A 269 -16.51 2.28 -14.57
N HIS A 270 -16.21 2.90 -13.45
CA HIS A 270 -17.01 3.93 -12.80
C HIS A 270 -16.44 5.34 -12.95
N ASN A 271 -15.51 5.55 -13.88
CA ASN A 271 -14.93 6.86 -14.22
C ASN A 271 -14.27 7.57 -13.02
N CYS A 272 -13.60 6.84 -12.16
CA CYS A 272 -12.79 7.41 -11.09
C CYS A 272 -11.38 6.81 -11.07
N ARG A 273 -10.46 7.47 -10.37
CA ARG A 273 -9.05 7.07 -10.29
C ARG A 273 -8.79 6.27 -9.01
N LEU A 274 -7.70 5.51 -9.02
CA LEU A 274 -7.19 4.81 -7.85
C LEU A 274 -5.80 5.33 -7.50
N THR A 275 -5.57 5.58 -6.23
CA THR A 275 -4.26 5.84 -5.62
C THR A 275 -4.15 5.09 -4.31
N GLY A 276 -2.98 5.04 -3.74
CA GLY A 276 -2.71 4.37 -2.48
C GLY A 276 -1.26 3.95 -2.39
N HIS A 277 -1.00 2.98 -1.59
CA HIS A 277 0.31 2.33 -1.47
C HIS A 277 0.20 0.95 -0.80
N THR A 278 1.20 0.13 -1.01
CA THR A 278 1.44 -1.07 -0.20
C THR A 278 2.34 -0.71 0.99
N ILE A 279 2.62 -1.65 1.88
CA ILE A 279 3.59 -1.46 2.97
C ILE A 279 4.93 -1.02 2.39
N GLU A 280 5.58 -0.06 3.06
CA GLU A 280 6.85 0.49 2.60
C GLU A 280 7.89 -0.62 2.39
N SER A 281 8.48 -0.60 1.21
CA SER A 281 9.60 -1.47 0.91
C SER A 281 10.86 -0.97 1.60
N ARG A 282 11.50 -1.85 2.36
CA ARG A 282 12.84 -1.66 2.86
C ARG A 282 13.68 -2.84 2.38
N GLU A 283 14.36 -2.65 1.23
CA GLU A 283 15.13 -3.69 0.55
C GLU A 283 14.21 -4.76 -0.08
N VAL A 284 14.07 -5.93 0.51
CA VAL A 284 13.20 -7.04 0.07
C VAL A 284 12.25 -7.47 1.20
N SER A 285 12.00 -6.58 2.18
CA SER A 285 11.19 -6.88 3.36
C SER A 285 9.71 -7.10 3.06
N GLU A 286 9.23 -6.59 1.92
CA GLU A 286 7.88 -6.82 1.40
C GLU A 286 7.54 -8.29 1.16
N MET A 287 8.51 -9.20 1.20
CA MET A 287 8.27 -10.65 1.15
C MET A 287 7.25 -11.11 2.19
N SER A 288 7.26 -10.52 3.39
CA SER A 288 6.40 -10.95 4.49
C SER A 288 4.95 -10.45 4.39
N CYS A 289 4.64 -9.48 3.55
CA CYS A 289 3.31 -8.84 3.50
C CYS A 289 2.64 -8.77 2.13
N CYS A 290 3.40 -8.81 1.03
CA CYS A 290 2.86 -8.73 -0.33
C CYS A 290 3.67 -9.50 -1.39
N ALA A 291 4.78 -10.11 -1.01
CA ALA A 291 5.71 -10.83 -1.89
C ALA A 291 6.24 -9.98 -3.06
N GLY A 292 6.28 -8.66 -2.92
CA GLY A 292 6.83 -7.71 -3.88
C GLY A 292 5.90 -6.53 -4.15
N ALA A 293 6.42 -5.31 -3.98
CA ALA A 293 5.65 -4.08 -4.07
C ALA A 293 5.46 -3.59 -5.52
N MET A 294 6.48 -3.73 -6.39
CA MET A 294 6.47 -3.08 -7.70
C MET A 294 5.28 -3.48 -8.60
N PRO A 295 4.84 -4.74 -8.69
CA PRO A 295 3.66 -5.11 -9.49
C PRO A 295 2.35 -4.50 -8.99
N PHE A 296 2.26 -4.12 -7.71
CA PHE A 296 1.10 -3.45 -7.15
C PHE A 296 0.86 -2.07 -7.80
N TYR A 297 1.93 -1.32 -8.05
CA TYR A 297 1.88 0.03 -8.63
C TYR A 297 1.35 0.08 -10.08
N GLU A 298 1.29 -1.07 -10.76
CA GLU A 298 0.65 -1.18 -12.08
C GLU A 298 -0.83 -0.79 -12.02
N TYR A 299 -1.49 -1.15 -10.91
CA TYR A 299 -2.94 -0.96 -10.70
C TYR A 299 -3.31 0.35 -10.01
N GLU A 300 -2.45 1.36 -10.04
CA GLU A 300 -2.74 2.69 -9.51
C GLU A 300 -2.61 3.74 -10.60
N ASP A 301 -3.53 4.69 -10.67
CA ASP A 301 -3.41 5.85 -11.58
C ASP A 301 -2.33 6.81 -11.08
N ILE A 302 -2.25 6.94 -9.76
CA ILE A 302 -1.21 7.69 -9.06
C ILE A 302 -0.56 6.72 -8.07
N PRO A 303 0.48 5.98 -8.47
CA PRO A 303 1.16 5.07 -7.55
C PRO A 303 1.79 5.81 -6.39
N GLY A 304 1.72 5.20 -5.21
CA GLY A 304 2.18 5.83 -3.99
C GLY A 304 3.06 4.96 -3.11
N VAL A 305 3.67 5.62 -2.13
CA VAL A 305 4.42 5.01 -1.02
C VAL A 305 4.07 5.69 0.29
N ASP A 306 4.31 5.01 1.41
CA ASP A 306 4.34 5.60 2.73
C ASP A 306 5.79 5.86 3.18
N TRP A 307 5.98 6.95 3.93
CA TRP A 307 7.27 7.33 4.48
C TRP A 307 7.14 7.81 5.93
N LEU A 308 7.34 6.90 6.85
CA LEU A 308 7.18 7.14 8.28
C LEU A 308 8.42 7.74 8.93
N GLY A 309 8.20 8.63 9.90
CA GLY A 309 9.23 9.17 10.78
C GLY A 309 10.14 10.19 10.10
N ARG A 310 11.37 10.29 10.62
CA ARG A 310 12.37 11.30 10.20
C ARG A 310 13.58 10.73 9.46
N SER A 311 13.61 9.40 9.22
CA SER A 311 14.74 8.75 8.54
C SER A 311 14.83 9.19 7.08
N ILE A 312 16.06 9.30 6.59
CA ILE A 312 16.39 9.59 5.19
C ILE A 312 17.48 8.63 4.71
N GLU A 313 17.48 7.41 5.21
CA GLU A 313 18.60 6.47 5.04
C GLU A 313 18.58 5.71 3.70
N THR A 314 17.43 5.63 3.04
CA THR A 314 17.29 4.89 1.79
C THR A 314 16.56 5.69 0.71
N GLU A 315 16.94 5.47 -0.53
CA GLU A 315 16.23 5.99 -1.71
C GLU A 315 15.23 4.96 -2.26
N LEU A 316 15.35 3.70 -1.86
CA LEU A 316 14.70 2.55 -2.51
C LEU A 316 13.19 2.71 -2.62
N THR A 317 12.50 3.00 -1.52
CA THR A 317 11.04 3.10 -1.48
C THR A 317 10.49 4.09 -2.50
N ALA A 318 11.00 5.33 -2.49
CA ALA A 318 10.57 6.37 -3.43
C ALA A 318 10.99 6.02 -4.87
N ARG A 319 12.18 5.46 -5.06
CA ARG A 319 12.68 5.13 -6.40
C ARG A 319 12.02 3.88 -6.99
N GLN A 320 11.57 2.92 -6.19
CA GLN A 320 10.77 1.78 -6.68
C GLN A 320 9.48 2.25 -7.34
N VAL A 321 8.68 3.04 -6.63
CA VAL A 321 7.38 3.52 -7.13
C VAL A 321 7.57 4.43 -8.34
N SER A 322 8.53 5.36 -8.30
CA SER A 322 8.81 6.27 -9.42
C SER A 322 9.34 5.54 -10.65
N SER A 323 10.12 4.47 -10.47
CA SER A 323 10.59 3.62 -11.56
C SER A 323 9.42 2.96 -12.30
N VAL A 324 8.46 2.38 -11.57
CA VAL A 324 7.25 1.79 -12.18
C VAL A 324 6.43 2.88 -12.87
N ALA A 325 6.22 4.02 -12.21
CA ALA A 325 5.46 5.13 -12.78
C ALA A 325 6.03 5.60 -14.12
N GLN A 326 7.34 5.79 -14.19
CA GLN A 326 8.01 6.23 -15.44
C GLN A 326 7.97 5.15 -16.54
N GLN A 327 8.18 3.88 -16.20
CA GLN A 327 8.10 2.77 -17.15
C GLN A 327 6.68 2.61 -17.74
N LEU A 328 5.65 2.88 -16.94
CA LEU A 328 4.24 2.79 -17.36
C LEU A 328 3.65 4.12 -17.86
N GLY A 329 4.45 5.20 -17.90
CA GLY A 329 4.02 6.52 -18.39
C GLY A 329 3.07 7.27 -17.45
N LYS A 330 3.04 6.94 -16.16
CA LYS A 330 2.26 7.64 -15.14
C LYS A 330 2.99 8.92 -14.73
N LYS A 331 2.26 10.02 -14.66
CA LYS A 331 2.87 11.35 -14.44
C LYS A 331 3.04 11.73 -12.98
N GLN A 332 2.14 11.26 -12.12
CA GLN A 332 2.15 11.58 -10.70
C GLN A 332 2.55 10.37 -9.87
N VAL A 333 3.32 10.63 -8.84
CA VAL A 333 3.79 9.67 -7.84
C VAL A 333 3.55 10.28 -6.48
N LEU A 334 2.69 9.64 -5.70
CA LEU A 334 2.29 10.11 -4.38
C LEU A 334 3.24 9.60 -3.30
N THR A 335 3.39 10.37 -2.24
CA THR A 335 3.90 9.90 -0.96
C THR A 335 2.93 10.27 0.16
N GLU A 336 2.48 9.28 0.93
CA GLU A 336 2.05 9.54 2.29
C GLU A 336 3.31 9.83 3.11
N THR A 337 3.34 10.93 3.84
CA THR A 337 4.58 11.31 4.50
C THR A 337 4.34 12.10 5.78
N PHE A 338 5.35 12.05 6.66
CA PHE A 338 5.45 12.80 7.92
C PHE A 338 4.73 12.18 9.11
N ALA A 339 3.97 11.09 8.95
CA ALA A 339 3.49 10.34 10.11
C ALA A 339 4.66 9.97 11.04
N CYS A 340 4.41 9.92 12.33
CA CYS A 340 5.44 9.62 13.35
C CYS A 340 6.61 10.63 13.44
N ALA A 341 6.53 11.79 12.76
CA ALA A 341 7.60 12.80 12.85
C ALA A 341 7.64 13.52 14.20
N GLY A 342 6.54 13.46 14.98
CA GLY A 342 6.45 14.05 16.32
C GLY A 342 6.14 15.56 16.31
N TRP A 343 5.65 16.05 17.46
CA TRP A 343 5.23 17.44 17.60
C TRP A 343 6.37 18.47 17.57
N ASP A 344 7.60 18.03 17.77
CA ASP A 344 8.81 18.86 17.80
C ASP A 344 9.49 18.98 16.43
N VAL A 345 8.91 18.35 15.38
CA VAL A 345 9.45 18.43 14.02
C VAL A 345 9.36 19.87 13.49
N THR A 346 10.40 20.29 12.80
CA THR A 346 10.48 21.62 12.20
C THR A 346 10.21 21.61 10.69
N PRO A 347 9.73 22.73 10.10
CA PRO A 347 9.58 22.83 8.63
C PRO A 347 10.85 22.50 7.86
N LYS A 348 12.02 22.81 8.42
CA LYS A 348 13.31 22.46 7.83
C LYS A 348 13.54 20.95 7.75
N GLU A 349 13.16 20.20 8.78
CA GLU A 349 13.27 18.74 8.79
C GLU A 349 12.27 18.12 7.82
N LEU A 350 11.01 18.60 7.82
CA LEU A 350 9.99 18.18 6.88
C LEU A 350 10.43 18.40 5.41
N LYS A 351 11.00 19.58 5.14
CA LYS A 351 11.54 19.90 3.82
C LYS A 351 12.63 18.90 3.41
N ARG A 352 13.56 18.57 4.31
CA ARG A 352 14.62 17.58 4.04
C ARG A 352 14.08 16.18 3.75
N ILE A 353 13.06 15.75 4.51
CA ILE A 353 12.41 14.44 4.31
C ILE A 353 11.72 14.39 2.95
N ALA A 354 10.95 15.43 2.62
CA ALA A 354 10.23 15.48 1.35
C ALA A 354 11.17 15.66 0.14
N GLU A 355 12.20 16.50 0.24
CA GLU A 355 13.17 16.68 -0.85
C GLU A 355 13.90 15.39 -1.21
N LEU A 356 14.24 14.54 -0.22
CA LEU A 356 14.80 13.22 -0.52
C LEU A 356 13.87 12.38 -1.39
N GLN A 357 12.58 12.39 -1.07
CA GLN A 357 11.58 11.62 -1.82
C GLN A 357 11.37 12.22 -3.23
N TYR A 358 11.32 13.55 -3.33
CA TYR A 358 11.13 14.25 -4.61
C TYR A 358 12.33 14.08 -5.56
N VAL A 359 13.56 14.11 -5.05
CA VAL A 359 14.74 13.84 -5.92
C VAL A 359 14.79 12.37 -6.37
N ASN A 360 14.05 11.48 -5.72
CA ASN A 360 13.87 10.08 -6.10
C ASN A 360 12.57 9.82 -6.89
N GLY A 361 11.93 10.88 -7.40
CA GLY A 361 10.86 10.81 -8.39
C GLY A 361 9.44 10.94 -7.86
N VAL A 362 9.23 11.08 -6.54
CA VAL A 362 7.94 11.50 -5.97
C VAL A 362 7.63 12.93 -6.44
N ASN A 363 6.36 13.26 -6.64
CA ASN A 363 5.95 14.57 -7.11
C ASN A 363 4.55 15.03 -6.64
N LEU A 364 3.95 14.28 -5.73
CA LEU A 364 2.68 14.62 -5.07
C LEU A 364 2.74 14.20 -3.61
N MET A 365 2.32 15.09 -2.71
CA MET A 365 2.40 14.87 -1.28
C MET A 365 1.02 14.61 -0.68
N CYS A 366 0.88 13.52 0.08
CA CYS A 366 -0.19 13.27 1.03
C CYS A 366 0.38 13.45 2.43
N GLN A 367 0.09 14.58 3.06
CA GLN A 367 0.56 14.86 4.42
C GLN A 367 -0.26 14.04 5.42
N HIS A 368 0.39 13.29 6.27
CA HIS A 368 -0.22 12.61 7.40
C HIS A 368 -0.05 13.47 8.65
N LEU A 369 -1.12 14.08 9.15
CA LEU A 369 -2.48 14.25 8.64
C LEU A 369 -3.06 15.64 8.99
N TYR A 370 -4.20 15.99 8.40
CA TYR A 370 -5.02 17.12 8.81
C TYR A 370 -6.18 16.57 9.68
N PRO A 371 -6.25 16.84 11.01
CA PRO A 371 -7.28 16.28 11.87
C PRO A 371 -8.57 17.11 11.83
N TYR A 372 -9.75 16.46 11.78
CA TYR A 372 -11.01 17.16 12.04
C TYR A 372 -11.06 17.67 13.50
N SER A 373 -10.56 16.88 14.45
CA SER A 373 -10.49 17.24 15.86
C SER A 373 -9.22 16.71 16.52
N ILE A 374 -8.60 17.49 17.43
CA ILE A 374 -7.49 17.04 18.28
C ILE A 374 -7.91 16.72 19.72
N ARG A 375 -9.21 16.67 20.00
CA ARG A 375 -9.75 16.45 21.33
C ARG A 375 -9.35 15.09 21.90
N GLY A 376 -8.89 15.06 23.14
CA GLY A 376 -8.55 13.83 23.88
C GLY A 376 -7.39 13.04 23.25
N GLN A 377 -7.61 11.78 22.95
CA GLN A 377 -6.62 10.88 22.35
C GLN A 377 -6.34 11.15 20.86
N ARG A 378 -7.24 11.86 20.16
CA ARG A 378 -7.13 12.18 18.73
C ARG A 378 -5.81 12.88 18.37
N LYS A 379 -5.28 13.68 19.28
CA LYS A 379 -3.98 14.36 19.13
C LYS A 379 -2.77 13.43 19.09
N ARG A 380 -2.95 12.12 19.35
CA ARG A 380 -1.88 11.10 19.33
C ARG A 380 -1.82 10.31 18.04
N ASP A 381 -2.69 10.60 17.08
CA ASP A 381 -2.75 9.90 15.81
C ASP A 381 -1.54 10.25 14.92
N TYR A 382 -0.38 9.69 15.30
CA TYR A 382 0.90 9.82 14.61
C TYR A 382 1.30 11.25 14.20
N PRO A 383 1.40 12.22 15.17
CA PRO A 383 1.69 13.63 14.88
C PRO A 383 3.09 13.79 14.20
N ALA A 384 3.37 15.00 13.66
CA ALA A 384 2.64 16.26 13.79
C ALA A 384 1.43 16.33 12.85
N PHE A 385 0.60 17.37 13.07
CA PHE A 385 -0.56 17.66 12.23
C PHE A 385 -0.35 18.93 11.40
N TYR A 386 -0.99 19.01 10.24
CA TYR A 386 -0.80 20.06 9.23
C TYR A 386 -2.05 20.96 9.18
N SER A 387 -2.42 21.53 10.32
CA SER A 387 -3.61 22.36 10.53
C SER A 387 -3.30 23.55 11.43
N GLU A 388 -4.31 24.35 11.73
CA GLU A 388 -4.24 25.50 12.66
C GLU A 388 -3.71 25.17 14.08
N HIS A 389 -3.57 23.90 14.40
CA HIS A 389 -3.00 23.44 15.68
C HIS A 389 -1.47 23.38 15.68
N ASN A 390 -0.85 23.63 14.54
CA ASN A 390 0.59 23.63 14.40
C ASN A 390 1.14 25.05 14.56
N PRO A 391 2.22 25.28 15.33
CA PRO A 391 2.76 26.62 15.60
C PRO A 391 3.32 27.33 14.35
N TRP A 392 3.58 26.64 13.27
CA TRP A 392 4.06 27.20 12.00
C TRP A 392 3.00 27.10 10.86
N THR A 393 1.71 27.12 11.22
CA THR A 393 0.59 27.07 10.26
C THR A 393 0.64 28.19 9.22
N ASP A 394 1.04 29.39 9.63
CA ASP A 394 1.15 30.55 8.72
C ASP A 394 2.20 30.34 7.62
N GLU A 395 3.17 29.45 7.84
CA GLU A 395 4.23 29.11 6.86
C GLU A 395 3.86 27.94 5.95
N LEU A 396 2.78 27.20 6.24
CA LEU A 396 2.38 26.01 5.47
C LEU A 396 2.18 26.32 3.99
N LYS A 397 1.56 27.45 3.67
CA LYS A 397 1.34 27.84 2.28
C LYS A 397 2.65 27.98 1.51
N THR A 398 3.67 28.57 2.11
CA THR A 398 5.00 28.71 1.47
C THR A 398 5.64 27.35 1.24
N PHE A 399 5.49 26.44 2.20
CA PHE A 399 5.97 25.06 2.10
C PHE A 399 5.23 24.29 0.99
N ASP A 400 3.91 24.34 0.98
CA ASP A 400 3.06 23.63 0.04
C ASP A 400 3.19 24.19 -1.39
N ASP A 401 3.31 25.51 -1.55
CA ASP A 401 3.61 26.15 -2.85
C ASP A 401 4.95 25.65 -3.43
N TYR A 402 6.00 25.56 -2.61
CA TYR A 402 7.31 25.07 -3.03
C TYR A 402 7.24 23.63 -3.56
N PHE A 403 6.56 22.72 -2.85
CA PHE A 403 6.45 21.32 -3.27
C PHE A 403 5.48 21.14 -4.44
N ALA A 404 4.47 21.98 -4.57
CA ALA A 404 3.60 21.99 -5.75
C ALA A 404 4.37 22.42 -7.03
N GLU A 405 5.22 23.45 -6.92
CA GLU A 405 6.09 23.88 -8.02
C GLU A 405 7.08 22.80 -8.43
N LEU A 406 7.76 22.21 -7.45
CA LEU A 406 8.70 21.10 -7.67
C LEU A 406 7.99 19.88 -8.25
N GLY A 407 6.81 19.53 -7.74
CA GLY A 407 5.98 18.44 -8.23
C GLY A 407 5.56 18.64 -9.69
N TYR A 408 5.14 19.86 -10.05
CA TYR A 408 4.82 20.20 -11.44
C TYR A 408 6.03 20.01 -12.36
N LEU A 409 7.20 20.49 -11.95
CA LEU A 409 8.43 20.37 -12.75
C LEU A 409 8.80 18.88 -12.95
N LEU A 410 8.78 18.09 -11.89
CA LEU A 410 9.12 16.67 -11.95
C LEU A 410 8.11 15.87 -12.79
N ALA A 411 6.81 16.09 -12.61
CA ALA A 411 5.75 15.41 -13.36
C ALA A 411 5.76 15.73 -14.88
N ASN A 412 6.34 16.87 -15.28
CA ASN A 412 6.45 17.31 -16.66
C ASN A 412 7.89 17.25 -17.21
N SER A 413 8.80 16.58 -16.51
CA SER A 413 10.16 16.28 -16.94
C SER A 413 10.34 14.76 -17.11
N ARG A 414 11.47 14.37 -17.64
CA ARG A 414 11.88 12.97 -17.74
C ARG A 414 13.25 12.80 -17.12
N GLU A 415 13.36 11.91 -16.18
CA GLU A 415 14.65 11.52 -15.64
C GLU A 415 15.48 10.80 -16.70
N GLN A 416 16.77 11.15 -16.76
CA GLN A 416 17.73 10.46 -17.61
C GLN A 416 18.42 9.39 -16.78
N ALA A 417 18.11 8.14 -17.05
CA ALA A 417 18.71 6.98 -16.42
C ALA A 417 19.07 5.95 -17.49
N ASP A 418 20.34 5.56 -17.53
CA ASP A 418 20.88 4.62 -18.52
C ASP A 418 20.97 3.19 -17.96
N VAL A 419 20.66 2.99 -16.68
CA VAL A 419 20.77 1.72 -15.98
C VAL A 419 19.43 1.29 -15.43
N LEU A 420 19.08 0.02 -15.63
CA LEU A 420 17.97 -0.65 -14.97
C LEU A 420 18.54 -1.69 -14.02
N ILE A 421 18.28 -1.52 -12.72
CA ILE A 421 18.65 -2.50 -11.68
C ILE A 421 17.44 -3.38 -11.44
N VAL A 422 17.56 -4.67 -11.72
CA VAL A 422 16.46 -5.61 -11.45
C VAL A 422 16.33 -5.80 -9.94
N HIS A 423 15.15 -5.51 -9.41
CA HIS A 423 14.80 -5.74 -8.00
C HIS A 423 14.73 -7.25 -7.75
N PRO A 424 15.48 -7.80 -6.80
CA PRO A 424 15.79 -9.23 -6.79
C PRO A 424 14.72 -10.11 -6.13
N MET A 425 13.42 -9.80 -6.33
CA MET A 425 12.31 -10.54 -5.72
C MET A 425 12.28 -12.01 -6.13
N HIS A 426 12.50 -12.31 -7.41
CA HIS A 426 12.53 -13.70 -7.88
C HIS A 426 13.67 -14.51 -7.26
N SER A 427 14.82 -13.87 -6.95
CA SER A 427 15.90 -14.51 -6.20
C SER A 427 15.51 -14.77 -4.75
N ALA A 428 14.80 -13.84 -4.12
CA ALA A 428 14.27 -14.02 -2.77
C ALA A 428 13.24 -15.16 -2.71
N TYR A 429 12.36 -15.29 -3.69
CA TYR A 429 11.36 -16.38 -3.73
C TYR A 429 11.98 -17.77 -3.67
N LEU A 430 13.18 -17.95 -4.24
CA LEU A 430 13.86 -19.27 -4.28
C LEU A 430 14.22 -19.79 -2.88
N THR A 431 14.49 -18.89 -1.96
CA THR A 431 15.10 -19.24 -0.65
C THR A 431 14.29 -18.76 0.55
N PHE A 432 13.29 -17.90 0.36
CA PHE A 432 12.52 -17.37 1.48
C PHE A 432 11.86 -18.47 2.29
N ASP A 433 12.28 -18.57 3.54
CA ASP A 433 11.85 -19.56 4.53
C ASP A 433 11.33 -18.83 5.78
N ARG A 434 10.05 -19.02 6.08
CA ARG A 434 9.40 -18.33 7.21
C ARG A 434 9.90 -18.79 8.59
N THR A 435 10.61 -19.92 8.68
CA THR A 435 11.21 -20.35 9.95
C THR A 435 12.38 -19.47 10.38
N THR A 436 13.09 -18.89 9.40
CA THR A 436 14.18 -17.94 9.62
C THR A 436 13.86 -16.54 9.08
N ASP A 437 12.68 -16.38 8.47
CA ASP A 437 12.15 -15.12 7.95
C ASP A 437 13.15 -14.40 7.02
N LEU A 438 13.34 -13.10 7.21
CA LEU A 438 14.22 -12.28 6.37
C LEU A 438 15.69 -12.72 6.42
N ASP A 439 16.13 -13.46 7.43
CA ASP A 439 17.48 -14.01 7.50
C ASP A 439 17.76 -14.98 6.36
N SER A 440 16.73 -15.72 5.88
CA SER A 440 16.86 -16.66 4.77
C SER A 440 17.24 -16.00 3.44
N ILE A 441 16.97 -14.71 3.27
CA ILE A 441 17.22 -13.95 2.05
C ILE A 441 18.34 -12.91 2.17
N GLN A 442 19.09 -12.89 3.27
CA GLN A 442 20.18 -11.93 3.47
C GLN A 442 21.28 -12.01 2.40
N HIS A 443 21.50 -13.18 1.81
CA HIS A 443 22.42 -13.36 0.69
C HIS A 443 21.96 -12.63 -0.60
N VAL A 444 20.68 -12.27 -0.70
CA VAL A 444 20.09 -11.43 -1.78
C VAL A 444 20.08 -9.96 -1.36
N VAL A 445 19.64 -9.68 -0.13
CA VAL A 445 19.47 -8.33 0.42
C VAL A 445 20.80 -7.59 0.51
N ALA A 446 21.82 -8.19 1.10
CA ALA A 446 23.09 -7.49 1.36
C ALA A 446 23.84 -7.05 0.09
N PRO A 447 23.96 -7.88 -0.98
CA PRO A 447 24.55 -7.43 -2.24
C PRO A 447 23.71 -6.35 -2.94
N PHE A 448 22.36 -6.45 -2.88
CA PHE A 448 21.48 -5.47 -3.47
C PHE A 448 21.62 -4.11 -2.78
N LYS A 449 21.62 -4.07 -1.45
CA LYS A 449 21.89 -2.85 -0.67
C LYS A 449 23.23 -2.21 -1.02
N ALA A 450 24.30 -3.01 -1.06
CA ALA A 450 25.61 -2.52 -1.44
C ALA A 450 25.66 -1.97 -2.88
N LEU A 451 24.84 -2.53 -3.78
CA LEU A 451 24.71 -2.02 -5.16
C LEU A 451 24.05 -0.65 -5.18
N ILE A 452 22.92 -0.47 -4.49
CA ILE A 452 22.20 0.81 -4.35
C ILE A 452 23.13 1.89 -3.81
N GLU A 453 23.83 1.62 -2.69
CA GLU A 453 24.76 2.56 -2.07
C GLU A 453 25.86 3.00 -3.03
N ARG A 454 26.41 2.08 -3.85
CA ARG A 454 27.45 2.38 -4.83
C ARG A 454 26.93 3.25 -5.98
N PHE A 455 25.73 2.99 -6.47
CA PHE A 455 25.10 3.78 -7.53
C PHE A 455 24.78 5.19 -7.05
N GLY A 456 24.20 5.32 -5.86
CA GLY A 456 23.95 6.62 -5.22
C GLY A 456 25.25 7.42 -5.01
N ALA A 457 26.28 6.80 -4.45
CA ALA A 457 27.57 7.45 -4.22
C ALA A 457 28.30 7.87 -5.52
N ALA A 458 28.09 7.12 -6.61
CA ALA A 458 28.67 7.43 -7.92
C ALA A 458 27.84 8.44 -8.73
N GLY A 459 26.63 8.82 -8.25
CA GLY A 459 25.71 9.70 -8.97
C GLY A 459 25.24 9.11 -10.30
N ILE A 460 25.14 7.78 -10.42
CA ILE A 460 24.68 7.10 -11.63
C ILE A 460 23.15 7.04 -11.63
N GLY A 461 22.52 7.72 -12.60
CA GLY A 461 21.07 7.66 -12.81
C GLY A 461 20.62 6.23 -13.14
N HIS A 462 19.64 5.72 -12.37
CA HIS A 462 19.14 4.37 -12.55
C HIS A 462 17.66 4.26 -12.15
N HIS A 463 17.00 3.25 -12.71
CA HIS A 463 15.68 2.81 -12.31
C HIS A 463 15.72 1.38 -11.81
N TYR A 464 14.69 1.00 -11.04
CA TYR A 464 14.47 -0.40 -10.68
C TYR A 464 13.51 -1.06 -11.68
N GLY A 465 13.77 -2.32 -12.01
CA GLY A 465 12.91 -3.18 -12.82
C GLY A 465 12.37 -4.34 -12.01
N ASP A 466 11.17 -4.78 -12.33
CA ASP A 466 10.56 -5.99 -11.78
C ASP A 466 10.34 -6.98 -12.92
N GLU A 467 10.69 -8.28 -12.71
CA GLU A 467 10.62 -9.30 -13.78
C GLU A 467 9.20 -9.59 -14.25
N ARG A 468 8.17 -9.19 -13.48
CA ARG A 468 6.77 -9.30 -13.91
C ARG A 468 6.36 -8.13 -14.81
N LEU A 469 6.94 -6.94 -14.61
CA LEU A 469 6.61 -5.72 -15.36
C LEU A 469 7.46 -5.52 -16.61
N MET A 470 8.61 -6.19 -16.70
CA MET A 470 9.52 -6.17 -17.85
C MET A 470 9.07 -7.09 -18.96
#